data_ad8b7867830ff91e8a8a625b2cd3721d
#
_entry.id   ad8b7867830ff91e8a8a625b2cd3721d
#
_cell.length_a   1.000
_cell.length_b   1.000
_cell.length_c   1.000
_cell.angle_alpha   90.00
_cell.angle_beta   90.00
_cell.angle_gamma   90.00
#
_symmetry.space_group_name_H-M   'P 1'
#
loop_
_entity.id
_entity.type
_entity.pdbx_description
1 polymer ?
#
loop_
_entity_poly.entity_id
_entity_poly.type
_entity_poly.pdbx_seq_one_letter_code
_entity_poly.pdbx_strand_id
1 'polypeptide(L)'
;GWNRDTVYPLLGFDNLSFMQDYSNQRFVRKYISDETSFDRIIETYENKPDGQPAFIFNVTMQNHGGYTDTYYGFDNTVTADKINNSALDQYLSLIKMTDEDLKNLIEYFSNVDEKTIVVFFGDHQPNDTVASSVLAANGMDYNNLSNEELKLRYQVPYVIWANYDIDEAAGKDTSVNYLAANVLKAAGVPTNDYQSFLLKLQEEYPIISAVRTDKTADKTLDKASNKSDKATGSKNKQADSDMLNDYKLLQYYRLFDWEDK
;
A
#
# COMPACT_ATOMS: atom_id res chain seq x y z
N GLY A 1 -16.12 8.33 6.69
CA GLY A 1 -15.30 9.41 6.13
C GLY A 1 -14.94 9.15 4.67
N TRP A 2 -14.43 10.13 3.96
CA TRP A 2 -13.99 10.03 2.55
C TRP A 2 -15.13 9.76 1.55
N ASN A 3 -16.39 10.04 1.90
CA ASN A 3 -17.58 9.77 1.08
C ASN A 3 -17.61 8.35 0.49
N ARG A 4 -17.13 7.36 1.25
CA ARG A 4 -17.00 5.97 0.77
C ARG A 4 -18.33 5.35 0.40
N ASP A 5 -19.39 5.71 1.08
CA ASP A 5 -20.78 5.35 0.80
C ASP A 5 -21.26 5.78 -0.60
N THR A 6 -20.70 6.85 -1.13
CA THR A 6 -20.96 7.36 -2.48
C THR A 6 -19.94 6.85 -3.50
N VAL A 7 -18.66 6.85 -3.13
CA VAL A 7 -17.55 6.56 -4.07
C VAL A 7 -17.44 5.06 -4.39
N TYR A 8 -17.60 4.18 -3.41
CA TYR A 8 -17.40 2.75 -3.65
C TYR A 8 -18.42 2.13 -4.62
N PRO A 9 -19.73 2.46 -4.59
CA PRO A 9 -20.65 2.04 -5.65
C PRO A 9 -20.22 2.51 -7.05
N LEU A 10 -19.69 3.73 -7.18
CA LEU A 10 -19.17 4.25 -8.45
C LEU A 10 -17.90 3.50 -8.91
N LEU A 11 -17.17 2.87 -8.01
CA LEU A 11 -16.02 2.00 -8.32
C LEU A 11 -16.45 0.56 -8.62
N GLY A 12 -17.74 0.23 -8.59
CA GLY A 12 -18.27 -1.08 -8.90
C GLY A 12 -18.32 -2.07 -7.72
N PHE A 13 -18.26 -1.58 -6.47
CA PHE A 13 -18.48 -2.45 -5.31
C PHE A 13 -19.97 -2.73 -5.12
N ASP A 14 -20.36 -4.01 -5.10
CA ASP A 14 -21.75 -4.44 -4.94
C ASP A 14 -22.23 -4.32 -3.49
N ASN A 15 -21.34 -4.57 -2.52
CA ASN A 15 -21.67 -4.60 -1.11
C ASN A 15 -20.73 -3.70 -0.30
N LEU A 16 -21.28 -2.94 0.62
CA LEU A 16 -20.54 -2.08 1.53
C LEU A 16 -20.82 -2.51 2.96
N SER A 17 -19.77 -2.59 3.78
CA SER A 17 -19.88 -2.81 5.23
C SER A 17 -19.17 -1.68 5.97
N PHE A 18 -19.90 -1.03 6.87
CA PHE A 18 -19.37 -0.01 7.77
C PHE A 18 -19.43 -0.48 9.22
N MET A 19 -18.92 0.32 10.12
CA MET A 19 -18.83 -0.04 11.54
C MET A 19 -20.15 -0.60 12.11
N GLN A 20 -21.29 -0.05 11.75
CA GLN A 20 -22.62 -0.49 12.25
C GLN A 20 -23.03 -1.87 11.72
N ASP A 21 -22.39 -2.37 10.67
CA ASP A 21 -22.72 -3.64 10.02
C ASP A 21 -21.92 -4.83 10.60
N TYR A 22 -20.99 -4.55 11.51
CA TYR A 22 -20.18 -5.58 12.17
C TYR A 22 -20.96 -6.21 13.33
N SER A 23 -21.09 -7.54 13.34
CA SER A 23 -21.88 -8.29 14.33
C SER A 23 -21.24 -8.33 15.72
N ASN A 24 -19.91 -8.43 15.80
CA ASN A 24 -19.15 -8.58 17.06
C ASN A 24 -18.11 -7.47 17.17
N GLN A 25 -18.60 -6.25 17.46
CA GLN A 25 -17.73 -5.09 17.53
C GLN A 25 -16.79 -5.14 18.74
N ARG A 26 -15.50 -5.27 18.50
CA ARG A 26 -14.45 -5.04 19.49
C ARG A 26 -13.77 -3.72 19.16
N PHE A 27 -13.46 -2.98 20.19
CA PHE A 27 -12.81 -1.68 20.06
C PHE A 27 -11.42 -1.71 20.68
N VAL A 28 -10.46 -1.18 19.96
CA VAL A 28 -9.15 -0.82 20.48
C VAL A 28 -9.07 0.69 20.48
N ARG A 29 -8.90 1.26 21.65
CA ARG A 29 -9.10 2.70 21.86
C ARG A 29 -10.53 3.10 21.44
N LYS A 30 -10.68 3.93 20.42
CA LYS A 30 -11.97 4.40 19.89
C LYS A 30 -12.34 3.82 18.52
N TYR A 31 -11.52 2.92 18.00
CA TYR A 31 -11.71 2.34 16.68
C TYR A 31 -12.06 0.87 16.75
N ILE A 32 -12.76 0.39 15.74
CA ILE A 32 -12.94 -1.05 15.53
C ILE A 32 -11.56 -1.71 15.46
N SER A 33 -11.38 -2.83 16.15
CA SER A 33 -10.15 -3.62 16.12
C SER A 33 -9.91 -4.22 14.74
N ASP A 34 -8.64 -4.43 14.41
CA ASP A 34 -8.26 -5.12 13.18
C ASP A 34 -8.77 -6.57 13.20
N GLU A 35 -8.75 -7.24 14.38
CA GLU A 35 -9.40 -8.54 14.59
C GLU A 35 -10.85 -8.54 14.10
N THR A 36 -11.68 -7.62 14.58
CA THR A 36 -13.09 -7.51 14.15
C THR A 36 -13.22 -7.24 12.66
N SER A 37 -12.32 -6.41 12.10
CA SER A 37 -12.31 -6.09 10.68
C SER A 37 -11.93 -7.30 9.83
N PHE A 38 -11.00 -8.11 10.29
CA PHE A 38 -10.57 -9.33 9.60
C PHE A 38 -11.58 -10.47 9.76
N ASP A 39 -12.24 -10.59 10.92
CA ASP A 39 -13.38 -11.49 11.09
C ASP A 39 -14.48 -11.19 10.05
N ARG A 40 -14.70 -9.91 9.75
CA ARG A 40 -15.65 -9.51 8.71
C ARG A 40 -15.22 -9.92 7.30
N ILE A 41 -13.92 -9.94 7.00
CA ILE A 41 -13.42 -10.50 5.75
C ILE A 41 -13.76 -11.98 5.64
N ILE A 42 -13.48 -12.74 6.71
CA ILE A 42 -13.76 -14.17 6.77
C ILE A 42 -15.26 -14.43 6.62
N GLU A 43 -16.10 -13.71 7.40
CA GLU A 43 -17.56 -13.83 7.29
C GLU A 43 -18.08 -13.53 5.88
N THR A 44 -17.53 -12.50 5.21
CA THR A 44 -17.89 -12.15 3.84
C THR A 44 -17.50 -13.24 2.87
N TYR A 45 -16.32 -13.82 3.05
CA TYR A 45 -15.85 -14.93 2.25
C TYR A 45 -16.73 -16.18 2.43
N GLU A 46 -17.07 -16.55 3.66
CA GLU A 46 -17.88 -17.72 3.97
C GLU A 46 -19.33 -17.61 3.46
N ASN A 47 -19.87 -16.41 3.42
CA ASN A 47 -21.23 -16.15 2.96
C ASN A 47 -21.37 -15.80 1.47
N LYS A 48 -20.27 -15.82 0.71
CA LYS A 48 -20.36 -15.61 -0.73
C LYS A 48 -21.06 -16.80 -1.41
N PRO A 49 -21.71 -16.59 -2.57
CA PRO A 49 -22.28 -17.69 -3.33
C PRO A 49 -21.21 -18.73 -3.76
N ASP A 50 -21.56 -20.00 -3.70
CA ASP A 50 -20.66 -21.09 -4.11
C ASP A 50 -20.15 -20.92 -5.53
N GLY A 51 -18.83 -21.09 -5.70
CA GLY A 51 -18.16 -20.99 -7.00
C GLY A 51 -18.03 -19.59 -7.57
N GLN A 52 -18.43 -18.55 -6.82
CA GLN A 52 -18.18 -17.16 -7.22
C GLN A 52 -16.91 -16.64 -6.58
N PRO A 53 -16.01 -16.00 -7.37
CA PRO A 53 -14.87 -15.28 -6.79
C PRO A 53 -15.34 -14.06 -6.01
N ALA A 54 -14.57 -13.66 -4.98
CA ALA A 54 -14.82 -12.45 -4.22
C ALA A 54 -13.60 -11.52 -4.33
N PHE A 55 -13.86 -10.22 -4.48
CA PHE A 55 -12.88 -9.17 -4.28
C PHE A 55 -13.29 -8.36 -3.05
N ILE A 56 -12.49 -8.42 -1.99
CA ILE A 56 -12.76 -7.74 -0.72
C ILE A 56 -11.71 -6.66 -0.51
N PHE A 57 -12.13 -5.40 -0.47
CA PHE A 57 -11.28 -4.27 -0.13
C PHE A 57 -11.60 -3.80 1.29
N ASN A 58 -10.68 -4.08 2.21
CA ASN A 58 -10.82 -3.74 3.62
C ASN A 58 -9.94 -2.53 3.98
N VAL A 59 -10.48 -1.62 4.80
CA VAL A 59 -9.76 -0.47 5.34
C VAL A 59 -9.88 -0.50 6.85
N THR A 60 -8.79 -0.82 7.53
CA THR A 60 -8.72 -0.85 8.98
C THR A 60 -8.54 0.55 9.57
N MET A 61 -8.93 0.71 10.84
CA MET A 61 -8.85 2.00 11.53
C MET A 61 -8.14 1.90 12.89
N GLN A 62 -7.82 0.71 13.38
CA GLN A 62 -7.23 0.49 14.70
C GLN A 62 -5.98 1.34 14.93
N ASN A 63 -5.13 1.43 13.91
CA ASN A 63 -3.84 2.13 13.97
C ASN A 63 -3.91 3.61 13.60
N HIS A 64 -5.13 4.16 13.36
CA HIS A 64 -5.28 5.57 13.02
C HIS A 64 -4.76 6.49 14.13
N GLY A 65 -4.14 7.61 13.73
CA GLY A 65 -3.42 8.53 14.60
C GLY A 65 -4.20 9.09 15.80
N GLY A 66 -3.48 9.85 16.61
CA GLY A 66 -3.89 10.31 17.92
C GLY A 66 -3.32 9.40 19.01
N TYR A 67 -2.01 9.12 18.97
CA TYR A 67 -1.35 8.19 19.91
C TYR A 67 -0.99 8.81 21.25
N THR A 68 -1.30 10.09 21.47
CA THR A 68 -0.99 10.80 22.73
C THR A 68 -2.07 10.66 23.78
N ASP A 69 -3.24 10.15 23.40
CA ASP A 69 -4.38 10.03 24.30
C ASP A 69 -4.24 8.78 25.17
N THR A 70 -4.65 8.88 26.42
CA THR A 70 -4.82 7.73 27.32
C THR A 70 -6.22 7.17 27.13
N TYR A 71 -6.30 5.91 26.73
CA TYR A 71 -7.59 5.22 26.57
C TYR A 71 -7.79 4.19 27.68
N TYR A 72 -8.98 4.21 28.26
CA TYR A 72 -9.36 3.17 29.21
C TYR A 72 -9.38 1.79 28.55
N GLY A 73 -8.67 0.84 29.15
CA GLY A 73 -8.60 -0.53 28.65
C GLY A 73 -7.60 -0.75 27.51
N PHE A 74 -6.74 0.22 27.22
CA PHE A 74 -5.60 0.02 26.32
C PHE A 74 -4.28 0.35 27.03
N ASP A 75 -3.46 -0.68 27.21
CA ASP A 75 -2.12 -0.58 27.78
C ASP A 75 -1.05 -0.84 26.70
N ASN A 76 0.02 -0.06 26.71
CA ASN A 76 1.15 -0.29 25.82
C ASN A 76 1.84 -1.61 26.20
N THR A 77 1.97 -2.52 25.24
CA THR A 77 2.64 -3.82 25.40
C THR A 77 4.05 -3.85 24.82
N VAL A 78 4.40 -2.79 24.07
CA VAL A 78 5.71 -2.61 23.45
C VAL A 78 6.23 -1.22 23.84
N THR A 79 7.50 -1.15 24.21
CA THR A 79 8.21 0.10 24.49
C THR A 79 9.46 0.20 23.63
N ALA A 80 9.75 1.38 23.15
CA ALA A 80 10.96 1.65 22.37
C ALA A 80 12.15 1.87 23.31
N ASP A 81 13.14 0.99 23.25
CA ASP A 81 14.38 1.17 24.02
C ASP A 81 15.08 2.47 23.62
N LYS A 82 15.49 3.24 24.62
CA LYS A 82 16.24 4.49 24.45
C LYS A 82 15.48 5.66 23.81
N ILE A 83 14.19 5.51 23.50
CA ILE A 83 13.34 6.58 23.00
C ILE A 83 12.21 6.82 24.00
N ASN A 84 12.26 7.92 24.73
CA ASN A 84 11.20 8.27 25.67
C ASN A 84 10.06 8.99 24.93
N ASN A 85 9.18 8.21 24.30
CA ASN A 85 8.01 8.72 23.57
C ASN A 85 6.82 7.75 23.71
N SER A 86 5.87 8.11 24.57
CA SER A 86 4.66 7.28 24.82
C SER A 86 3.78 7.13 23.58
N ALA A 87 3.79 8.09 22.66
CA ALA A 87 3.07 7.98 21.39
C ALA A 87 3.70 6.90 20.49
N LEU A 88 5.02 6.79 20.47
CA LEU A 88 5.73 5.73 19.77
C LEU A 88 5.42 4.36 20.39
N ASP A 89 5.46 4.25 21.72
CA ASP A 89 5.14 3.00 22.43
C ASP A 89 3.70 2.54 22.13
N GLN A 90 2.76 3.48 22.11
CA GLN A 90 1.37 3.18 21.73
C GLN A 90 1.27 2.71 20.28
N TYR A 91 1.93 3.41 19.35
CA TYR A 91 1.96 3.03 17.93
C TYR A 91 2.55 1.63 17.74
N LEU A 92 3.69 1.32 18.35
CA LEU A 92 4.33 0.01 18.26
C LEU A 92 3.45 -1.10 18.85
N SER A 93 2.75 -0.83 19.95
CA SER A 93 1.81 -1.76 20.54
C SER A 93 0.63 -2.07 19.62
N LEU A 94 0.11 -1.06 18.92
CA LEU A 94 -0.95 -1.22 17.93
C LEU A 94 -0.49 -2.03 16.71
N ILE A 95 0.71 -1.74 16.18
CA ILE A 95 1.28 -2.49 15.05
C ILE A 95 1.47 -3.96 15.43
N LYS A 96 1.94 -4.25 16.66
CA LYS A 96 2.06 -5.62 17.13
C LYS A 96 0.71 -6.35 17.15
N MET A 97 -0.36 -5.69 17.59
CA MET A 97 -1.72 -6.27 17.55
C MET A 97 -2.13 -6.58 16.12
N THR A 98 -1.96 -5.63 15.19
CA THR A 98 -2.26 -5.84 13.76
C THR A 98 -1.47 -7.01 13.17
N ASP A 99 -0.19 -7.18 13.53
CA ASP A 99 0.64 -8.29 13.09
C ASP A 99 0.08 -9.64 13.57
N GLU A 100 -0.36 -9.73 14.83
CA GLU A 100 -1.00 -10.91 15.40
C GLU A 100 -2.35 -11.21 14.71
N ASP A 101 -3.17 -10.19 14.46
CA ASP A 101 -4.45 -10.33 13.77
C ASP A 101 -4.27 -10.73 12.30
N LEU A 102 -3.29 -10.13 11.60
CA LEU A 102 -2.94 -10.49 10.23
C LEU A 102 -2.45 -11.96 10.14
N LYS A 103 -1.65 -12.40 11.12
CA LYS A 103 -1.23 -13.80 11.19
C LYS A 103 -2.45 -14.73 11.26
N ASN A 104 -3.45 -14.42 12.08
CA ASN A 104 -4.67 -15.21 12.21
C ASN A 104 -5.47 -15.24 10.89
N LEU A 105 -5.56 -14.13 10.19
CA LEU A 105 -6.20 -14.05 8.87
C LEU A 105 -5.47 -14.93 7.84
N ILE A 106 -4.15 -14.86 7.79
CA ILE A 106 -3.31 -15.69 6.91
C ILE A 106 -3.45 -17.17 7.27
N GLU A 107 -3.46 -17.52 8.55
CA GLU A 107 -3.65 -18.89 9.02
C GLU A 107 -5.02 -19.45 8.59
N TYR A 108 -6.09 -18.65 8.69
CA TYR A 108 -7.41 -19.02 8.18
C TYR A 108 -7.36 -19.35 6.68
N PHE A 109 -6.88 -18.43 5.84
CA PHE A 109 -6.84 -18.63 4.39
C PHE A 109 -5.81 -19.67 3.93
N SER A 110 -4.82 -20.02 4.76
CA SER A 110 -3.90 -21.12 4.48
C SER A 110 -4.59 -22.49 4.51
N ASN A 111 -5.74 -22.59 5.20
CA ASN A 111 -6.51 -23.83 5.32
C ASN A 111 -7.72 -23.87 4.37
N VAL A 112 -7.84 -22.92 3.48
CA VAL A 112 -8.91 -22.84 2.49
C VAL A 112 -8.45 -23.46 1.16
N ASP A 113 -9.29 -24.33 0.57
CA ASP A 113 -8.97 -24.99 -0.70
C ASP A 113 -9.05 -24.03 -1.91
N GLU A 114 -9.90 -23.00 -1.83
CA GLU A 114 -10.04 -21.99 -2.89
C GLU A 114 -8.80 -21.11 -2.97
N LYS A 115 -8.28 -20.92 -4.19
CA LYS A 115 -7.12 -20.06 -4.43
C LYS A 115 -7.40 -18.64 -3.94
N THR A 116 -6.67 -18.22 -2.95
CA THR A 116 -6.81 -16.92 -2.29
C THR A 116 -5.49 -16.15 -2.31
N ILE A 117 -5.58 -14.86 -2.61
CA ILE A 117 -4.47 -13.93 -2.49
C ILE A 117 -4.83 -12.83 -1.50
N VAL A 118 -3.93 -12.53 -0.58
CA VAL A 118 -4.05 -11.44 0.39
C VAL A 118 -3.00 -10.39 0.10
N VAL A 119 -3.44 -9.15 -0.05
CA VAL A 119 -2.56 -7.99 -0.23
C VAL A 119 -2.73 -7.08 0.99
N PHE A 120 -1.68 -6.96 1.78
CA PHE A 120 -1.65 -6.09 2.94
C PHE A 120 -0.65 -4.96 2.73
N PHE A 121 -1.04 -3.73 2.98
CA PHE A 121 -0.16 -2.56 2.80
C PHE A 121 -0.57 -1.41 3.72
N GLY A 122 0.41 -0.59 4.11
CA GLY A 122 0.16 0.69 4.76
C GLY A 122 -0.30 1.73 3.75
N ASP A 123 -1.17 2.64 4.18
CA ASP A 123 -1.61 3.78 3.38
C ASP A 123 -0.67 4.99 3.51
N HIS A 124 -0.09 5.18 4.69
CA HIS A 124 0.89 6.24 4.98
C HIS A 124 1.67 5.96 6.27
N GLN A 125 2.75 6.67 6.48
CA GLN A 125 3.52 6.67 7.72
C GLN A 125 2.72 7.27 8.90
N PRO A 126 3.06 6.93 10.16
CA PRO A 126 2.45 7.54 11.32
C PRO A 126 2.69 9.06 11.35
N ASN A 127 1.91 9.76 12.17
CA ASN A 127 2.00 11.20 12.31
C ASN A 127 3.38 11.65 12.89
N ASP A 128 3.62 12.94 12.81
CA ASP A 128 4.91 13.53 13.17
C ASP A 128 5.30 13.31 14.62
N THR A 129 4.34 13.16 15.54
CA THR A 129 4.61 12.87 16.96
C THR A 129 5.39 11.55 17.12
N VAL A 130 5.10 10.56 16.30
CA VAL A 130 5.80 9.27 16.26
C VAL A 130 7.04 9.37 15.36
N ALA A 131 6.85 9.81 14.12
CA ALA A 131 7.87 9.77 13.09
C ALA A 131 9.11 10.60 13.42
N SER A 132 8.95 11.79 14.05
CA SER A 132 10.09 12.64 14.42
C SER A 132 11.04 11.95 15.39
N SER A 133 10.51 11.19 16.35
CA SER A 133 11.32 10.44 17.31
C SER A 133 12.12 9.32 16.67
N VAL A 134 11.51 8.61 15.71
CA VAL A 134 12.16 7.53 14.96
C VAL A 134 13.26 8.09 14.05
N LEU A 135 13.00 9.20 13.37
CA LEU A 135 14.00 9.87 12.53
C LEU A 135 15.18 10.38 13.38
N ALA A 136 14.90 11.03 14.51
CA ALA A 136 15.94 11.51 15.42
C ALA A 136 16.79 10.36 15.96
N ALA A 137 16.21 9.22 16.32
CA ALA A 137 16.94 8.04 16.76
C ALA A 137 17.88 7.46 15.69
N ASN A 138 17.58 7.73 14.41
CA ASN A 138 18.41 7.37 13.27
C ASN A 138 19.34 8.51 12.80
N GLY A 139 19.50 9.57 13.61
CA GLY A 139 20.40 10.68 13.32
C GLY A 139 19.89 11.69 12.30
N MET A 140 18.59 11.67 11.98
CA MET A 140 17.96 12.57 11.02
C MET A 140 17.27 13.73 11.74
N ASP A 141 17.36 14.93 11.16
CA ASP A 141 16.62 16.09 11.66
C ASP A 141 15.29 16.21 10.90
N TYR A 142 14.19 15.95 11.61
CA TYR A 142 12.84 16.01 11.03
C TYR A 142 12.53 17.35 10.33
N ASN A 143 13.08 18.47 10.85
CA ASN A 143 12.84 19.80 10.28
C ASN A 143 13.75 20.13 9.09
N ASN A 144 14.75 19.30 8.82
CA ASN A 144 15.75 19.54 7.77
C ASN A 144 16.17 18.23 7.09
N LEU A 145 15.19 17.47 6.63
CA LEU A 145 15.42 16.23 5.90
C LEU A 145 16.01 16.52 4.51
N SER A 146 17.06 15.80 4.14
CA SER A 146 17.52 15.73 2.75
C SER A 146 16.44 15.09 1.85
N ASN A 147 16.59 15.24 0.54
CA ASN A 147 15.65 14.60 -0.41
C ASN A 147 15.61 13.07 -0.26
N GLU A 148 16.72 12.43 0.07
CA GLU A 148 16.77 10.98 0.30
C GLU A 148 16.06 10.59 1.60
N GLU A 149 16.27 11.34 2.69
CA GLU A 149 15.59 11.09 3.95
C GLU A 149 14.09 11.38 3.86
N LEU A 150 13.70 12.42 3.11
CA LEU A 150 12.27 12.73 2.88
C LEU A 150 11.52 11.56 2.20
N LYS A 151 12.17 10.79 1.35
CA LYS A 151 11.57 9.60 0.71
C LYS A 151 11.06 8.61 1.76
N LEU A 152 11.76 8.43 2.88
CA LEU A 152 11.36 7.51 3.95
C LEU A 152 9.99 7.86 4.54
N ARG A 153 9.58 9.13 4.50
CA ARG A 153 8.27 9.58 4.98
C ARG A 153 7.10 9.12 4.08
N TYR A 154 7.40 8.63 2.89
CA TYR A 154 6.42 8.18 1.87
C TYR A 154 6.57 6.69 1.55
N GLN A 155 7.41 5.97 2.29
CA GLN A 155 7.54 4.53 2.14
C GLN A 155 6.74 3.81 3.22
N VAL A 156 5.99 2.80 2.80
CA VAL A 156 5.21 1.90 3.67
C VAL A 156 5.46 0.45 3.27
N PRO A 157 5.39 -0.50 4.20
CA PRO A 157 5.51 -1.90 3.86
C PRO A 157 4.29 -2.38 3.08
N TYR A 158 4.50 -3.38 2.23
CA TYR A 158 3.42 -4.16 1.64
C TYR A 158 3.81 -5.64 1.54
N VAL A 159 2.82 -6.51 1.54
CA VAL A 159 2.96 -7.95 1.38
C VAL A 159 1.91 -8.43 0.38
N ILE A 160 2.30 -9.32 -0.53
CA ILE A 160 1.41 -10.10 -1.36
C ILE A 160 1.62 -11.56 -0.96
N TRP A 161 0.60 -12.18 -0.40
CA TRP A 161 0.61 -13.57 0.04
C TRP A 161 -0.48 -14.35 -0.70
N ALA A 162 -0.24 -15.62 -0.97
CA ALA A 162 -1.25 -16.52 -1.52
C ALA A 162 -1.17 -17.90 -0.87
N ASN A 163 -2.31 -18.61 -0.82
CA ASN A 163 -2.34 -20.00 -0.37
C ASN A 163 -1.99 -21.00 -1.49
N TYR A 164 -1.49 -20.53 -2.59
CA TYR A 164 -1.00 -21.30 -3.73
C TYR A 164 0.31 -20.70 -4.26
N ASP A 165 1.01 -21.47 -5.09
CA ASP A 165 2.30 -21.04 -5.64
C ASP A 165 2.17 -19.82 -6.56
N ILE A 166 2.88 -18.76 -6.23
CA ILE A 166 2.97 -17.50 -7.01
C ILE A 166 4.44 -17.12 -7.20
N ASP A 167 4.72 -16.32 -8.22
CA ASP A 167 6.07 -15.81 -8.46
C ASP A 167 6.53 -14.93 -7.27
N GLU A 168 7.50 -15.44 -6.49
CA GLU A 168 8.07 -14.71 -5.38
C GLU A 168 8.97 -13.57 -5.87
N ALA A 169 8.73 -12.37 -5.35
CA ALA A 169 9.54 -11.18 -5.62
C ALA A 169 9.82 -10.42 -4.33
N ALA A 170 10.94 -10.73 -3.70
CA ALA A 170 11.33 -10.07 -2.46
C ALA A 170 12.01 -8.71 -2.70
N GLY A 171 11.71 -7.75 -1.84
CA GLY A 171 12.52 -6.54 -1.63
C GLY A 171 12.53 -5.54 -2.76
N LYS A 172 11.50 -5.48 -3.61
CA LYS A 172 11.40 -4.46 -4.64
C LYS A 172 10.49 -3.32 -4.19
N ASP A 173 11.04 -2.12 -4.15
CA ASP A 173 10.23 -0.91 -4.03
C ASP A 173 9.31 -0.78 -5.25
N THR A 174 8.08 -0.33 -5.00
CA THR A 174 7.09 -0.05 -6.04
C THR A 174 6.23 1.13 -5.64
N SER A 175 5.49 1.70 -6.56
CA SER A 175 4.48 2.71 -6.26
C SER A 175 3.09 2.09 -6.21
N VAL A 176 2.20 2.68 -5.41
CA VAL A 176 0.83 2.18 -5.21
C VAL A 176 0.04 2.07 -6.52
N ASN A 177 0.30 2.95 -7.49
CA ASN A 177 -0.34 2.92 -8.82
C ASN A 177 -0.04 1.62 -9.62
N TYR A 178 1.04 0.91 -9.30
CA TYR A 178 1.39 -0.38 -9.91
C TYR A 178 0.87 -1.59 -9.12
N LEU A 179 0.47 -1.39 -7.86
CA LEU A 179 0.19 -2.51 -6.95
C LEU A 179 -0.88 -3.46 -7.50
N ALA A 180 -2.00 -2.93 -8.00
CA ALA A 180 -3.05 -3.77 -8.57
C ALA A 180 -2.58 -4.59 -9.79
N ALA A 181 -1.79 -4.00 -10.69
CA ALA A 181 -1.24 -4.70 -11.85
C ALA A 181 -0.23 -5.79 -11.43
N ASN A 182 0.59 -5.53 -10.41
CA ASN A 182 1.51 -6.51 -9.84
C ASN A 182 0.76 -7.68 -9.18
N VAL A 183 -0.33 -7.41 -8.47
CA VAL A 183 -1.18 -8.45 -7.87
C VAL A 183 -1.78 -9.34 -8.92
N LEU A 184 -2.38 -8.78 -9.98
CA LEU A 184 -2.95 -9.56 -11.08
C LEU A 184 -1.89 -10.43 -11.77
N LYS A 185 -0.69 -9.87 -11.99
CA LYS A 185 0.43 -10.61 -12.55
C LYS A 185 0.85 -11.77 -11.63
N ALA A 186 1.00 -11.53 -10.34
CA ALA A 186 1.36 -12.56 -9.36
C ALA A 186 0.29 -13.64 -9.25
N ALA A 187 -1.00 -13.25 -9.32
CA ALA A 187 -2.13 -14.17 -9.29
C ALA A 187 -2.30 -15.00 -10.58
N GLY A 188 -1.55 -14.70 -11.64
CA GLY A 188 -1.73 -15.32 -12.96
C GLY A 188 -3.04 -14.92 -13.65
N VAL A 189 -3.62 -13.78 -13.27
CA VAL A 189 -4.85 -13.24 -13.86
C VAL A 189 -4.51 -12.33 -15.04
N PRO A 190 -5.19 -12.48 -16.20
CA PRO A 190 -4.96 -11.61 -17.34
C PRO A 190 -5.16 -10.14 -17.01
N THR A 191 -4.24 -9.30 -17.47
CA THR A 191 -4.31 -7.85 -17.34
C THR A 191 -5.04 -7.23 -18.54
N ASN A 192 -5.80 -6.17 -18.32
CA ASN A 192 -6.31 -5.33 -19.39
C ASN A 192 -5.21 -4.42 -19.98
N ASP A 193 -5.53 -3.65 -21.01
CA ASP A 193 -4.56 -2.77 -21.69
C ASP A 193 -3.94 -1.72 -20.75
N TYR A 194 -4.74 -1.15 -19.84
CA TYR A 194 -4.24 -0.18 -18.87
C TYR A 194 -3.26 -0.79 -17.87
N GLN A 195 -3.60 -1.96 -17.31
CA GLN A 195 -2.71 -2.67 -16.38
C GLN A 195 -1.45 -3.16 -17.07
N SER A 196 -1.57 -3.62 -18.32
CA SER A 196 -0.42 -3.99 -19.16
C SER A 196 0.49 -2.79 -19.46
N PHE A 197 -0.11 -1.62 -19.69
CA PHE A 197 0.63 -0.36 -19.82
C PHE A 197 1.37 0.00 -18.51
N LEU A 198 0.70 -0.13 -17.34
CA LEU A 198 1.33 0.14 -16.04
C LEU A 198 2.52 -0.77 -15.76
N LEU A 199 2.45 -2.06 -16.12
CA LEU A 199 3.58 -2.99 -15.97
C LEU A 199 4.77 -2.58 -16.86
N LYS A 200 4.53 -2.12 -18.08
CA LYS A 200 5.57 -1.59 -18.97
C LYS A 200 6.17 -0.29 -18.44
N LEU A 201 5.31 0.61 -17.96
CA LEU A 201 5.74 1.87 -17.36
C LEU A 201 6.63 1.62 -16.13
N GLN A 202 6.30 0.63 -15.30
CA GLN A 202 7.08 0.24 -14.13
C GLN A 202 8.49 -0.25 -14.47
N GLU A 203 8.68 -0.90 -15.63
CA GLU A 203 10.02 -1.33 -16.08
C GLU A 203 10.95 -0.15 -16.30
N GLU A 204 10.43 0.99 -16.79
CA GLU A 204 11.20 2.21 -17.01
C GLU A 204 11.17 3.14 -15.78
N TYR A 205 10.05 3.25 -15.12
CA TYR A 205 9.81 4.12 -13.97
C TYR A 205 9.27 3.32 -12.78
N PRO A 206 10.13 2.58 -12.06
CA PRO A 206 9.67 1.72 -10.95
C PRO A 206 8.99 2.49 -9.82
N ILE A 207 9.33 3.76 -9.65
CA ILE A 207 8.73 4.64 -8.65
C ILE A 207 8.20 5.91 -9.31
N ILE A 208 6.88 6.13 -9.13
CA ILE A 208 6.21 7.38 -9.47
C ILE A 208 5.36 7.79 -8.27
N SER A 209 5.73 8.88 -7.62
CA SER A 209 5.00 9.44 -6.48
C SER A 209 4.99 10.98 -6.53
N ALA A 210 4.28 11.61 -5.62
CA ALA A 210 4.25 13.08 -5.51
C ALA A 210 5.62 13.69 -5.20
N VAL A 211 6.55 12.95 -4.61
CA VAL A 211 7.85 13.44 -4.14
C VAL A 211 9.04 12.79 -4.86
N ARG A 212 8.79 11.75 -5.67
CA ARG A 212 9.85 10.97 -6.30
C ARG A 212 9.39 10.35 -7.61
N THR A 213 10.22 10.47 -8.65
CA THR A 213 10.11 9.69 -9.88
C THR A 213 11.48 9.13 -10.19
N ASP A 214 11.62 7.81 -10.10
CA ASP A 214 12.87 7.12 -10.43
C ASP A 214 12.76 6.52 -11.82
N LYS A 215 13.84 6.65 -12.57
CA LYS A 215 14.01 6.01 -13.87
C LYS A 215 15.06 4.90 -13.76
N THR A 216 14.78 3.75 -14.33
CA THR A 216 15.76 2.67 -14.45
C THR A 216 16.94 3.17 -15.31
N ALA A 217 18.18 3.08 -14.81
CA ALA A 217 19.35 3.45 -15.55
C ALA A 217 19.45 2.57 -16.80
N ASP A 218 19.65 3.20 -17.96
CA ASP A 218 19.84 2.49 -19.22
C ASP A 218 21.14 1.68 -19.15
N LYS A 219 21.04 0.36 -19.03
CA LYS A 219 22.18 -0.57 -18.92
C LYS A 219 23.10 -0.56 -20.17
N THR A 220 22.72 0.17 -21.22
CA THR A 220 23.50 0.28 -22.46
C THR A 220 24.56 1.37 -22.44
N LEU A 221 24.52 2.31 -21.47
CA LEU A 221 25.43 3.46 -21.42
C LEU A 221 26.70 3.25 -20.56
N ASP A 222 26.77 2.21 -19.74
CA ASP A 222 27.93 1.99 -18.85
C ASP A 222 29.19 1.40 -19.54
N LYS A 223 29.16 1.18 -20.84
CA LYS A 223 30.34 0.69 -21.59
C LYS A 223 31.06 1.76 -22.44
N ALA A 224 30.66 3.02 -22.43
CA ALA A 224 31.20 4.04 -23.31
C ALA A 224 31.45 5.41 -22.67
N SER A 225 31.85 5.49 -21.40
CA SER A 225 32.27 6.78 -20.85
C SER A 225 33.74 6.84 -20.50
N ASN A 226 34.56 6.76 -21.53
CA ASN A 226 35.91 7.37 -21.57
C ASN A 226 36.14 7.98 -22.94
N LYS A 227 35.41 9.06 -23.25
CA LYS A 227 35.85 10.11 -24.20
C LYS A 227 34.82 11.24 -24.21
N SER A 228 35.36 12.44 -23.96
CA SER A 228 34.69 13.71 -24.16
C SER A 228 33.99 13.79 -25.50
N ASP A 229 32.67 13.98 -25.55
CA ASP A 229 32.04 14.71 -26.65
C ASP A 229 30.68 15.27 -26.19
N LYS A 230 30.63 16.59 -26.24
CA LYS A 230 29.39 17.37 -26.18
C LYS A 230 28.59 17.10 -27.46
N ALA A 231 27.34 16.80 -27.32
CA ALA A 231 26.28 16.75 -28.33
C ALA A 231 25.76 15.35 -28.74
N THR A 232 24.88 14.76 -27.90
CA THR A 232 23.80 13.86 -28.37
C THR A 232 22.69 13.69 -27.32
N GLY A 233 22.33 14.75 -26.60
CA GLY A 233 21.36 14.70 -25.51
C GLY A 233 19.88 14.84 -25.89
N SER A 234 19.49 14.80 -27.19
CA SER A 234 18.12 15.22 -27.57
C SER A 234 17.16 14.11 -28.00
N LYS A 235 17.63 12.91 -28.36
CA LYS A 235 16.71 11.89 -28.90
C LYS A 235 16.07 10.98 -27.81
N ASN A 236 16.78 10.72 -26.70
CA ASN A 236 16.22 9.86 -25.65
C ASN A 236 15.28 10.59 -24.69
N LYS A 237 15.42 11.91 -24.53
CA LYS A 237 14.50 12.71 -23.70
C LYS A 237 13.09 12.82 -24.28
N GLN A 238 12.91 12.74 -25.58
CA GLN A 238 11.60 12.85 -26.24
C GLN A 238 10.76 11.58 -26.03
N ALA A 239 11.34 10.40 -26.21
CA ALA A 239 10.65 9.13 -25.99
C ALA A 239 10.24 8.92 -24.51
N ASP A 240 11.11 9.34 -23.57
CA ASP A 240 10.85 9.24 -22.12
C ASP A 240 9.72 10.17 -21.67
N SER A 241 9.61 11.36 -22.28
CA SER A 241 8.51 12.29 -22.00
C SER A 241 7.16 11.76 -22.46
N ASP A 242 7.13 10.95 -23.49
CA ASP A 242 5.88 10.45 -24.09
C ASP A 242 5.19 9.43 -23.17
N MET A 243 5.90 8.43 -22.60
CA MET A 243 5.29 7.42 -21.72
C MET A 243 4.74 8.00 -20.41
N LEU A 244 5.44 8.94 -19.77
CA LEU A 244 4.91 9.65 -18.58
C LEU A 244 3.75 10.58 -18.94
N ASN A 245 3.76 11.19 -20.12
CA ASN A 245 2.65 12.00 -20.61
C ASN A 245 1.45 11.12 -20.93
N ASP A 246 1.64 9.97 -21.58
CA ASP A 246 0.58 8.99 -21.83
C ASP A 246 -0.05 8.51 -20.52
N TYR A 247 0.76 8.25 -19.48
CA TYR A 247 0.26 7.91 -18.16
C TYR A 247 -0.64 9.01 -17.57
N LYS A 248 -0.22 10.28 -17.63
CA LYS A 248 -1.02 11.41 -17.16
C LYS A 248 -2.32 11.56 -17.94
N LEU A 249 -2.26 11.42 -19.27
CA LEU A 249 -3.44 11.48 -20.13
C LEU A 249 -4.41 10.34 -19.84
N LEU A 250 -3.92 9.11 -19.65
CA LEU A 250 -4.75 7.95 -19.30
C LEU A 250 -5.41 8.12 -17.92
N GLN A 251 -4.69 8.66 -16.94
CA GLN A 251 -5.28 8.98 -15.63
C GLN A 251 -6.36 10.04 -15.74
N TYR A 252 -6.09 11.13 -16.47
CA TYR A 252 -7.07 12.19 -16.70
C TYR A 252 -8.33 11.64 -17.38
N TYR A 253 -8.15 10.87 -18.46
CA TYR A 253 -9.25 10.25 -19.18
C TYR A 253 -10.11 9.35 -18.27
N ARG A 254 -9.48 8.50 -17.47
CA ARG A 254 -10.20 7.60 -16.56
C ARG A 254 -10.95 8.33 -15.44
N LEU A 255 -10.49 9.49 -15.03
CA LEU A 255 -11.12 10.26 -13.94
C LEU A 255 -12.23 11.18 -14.43
N PHE A 256 -12.12 11.70 -15.64
CA PHE A 256 -12.96 12.81 -16.09
C PHE A 256 -13.73 12.53 -17.39
N ASP A 257 -13.18 11.73 -18.28
CA ASP A 257 -13.74 11.52 -19.64
C ASP A 257 -14.18 10.06 -19.86
N TRP A 258 -14.11 9.21 -18.83
CA TRP A 258 -14.55 7.83 -18.94
C TRP A 258 -16.08 7.79 -19.06
N GLU A 259 -16.58 7.52 -20.27
CA GLU A 259 -17.96 7.12 -20.50
C GLU A 259 -18.01 5.60 -20.57
N ASP A 260 -18.84 4.97 -19.72
CA ASP A 260 -19.18 3.56 -19.85
C ASP A 260 -19.86 3.35 -21.22
N LYS A 261 -19.12 2.76 -22.15
CA LYS A 261 -19.64 2.30 -23.45
C LYS A 261 -20.00 0.84 -23.38
#